data_512f91a8e4e10e75204d062fcf671264
#
_entry.id   512f91a8e4e10e75204d062fcf671264
#
_cell.length_a   1.000
_cell.length_b   1.000
_cell.length_c   1.000
_cell.angle_alpha   90.00
_cell.angle_beta   90.00
_cell.angle_gamma   90.00
#
_symmetry.space_group_name_H-M   'P 1'
#
loop_
_entity.id
_entity.type
_entity.pdbx_description
1 polymer ?
#
loop_
_entity_poly.entity_id
_entity_poly.type
_entity_poly.pdbx_seq_one_letter_code
_entity_poly.pdbx_strand_id
1 'polypeptide(L)'
;VIEAAIVVNKEGGKVVPEIMIPLVGDVKELQFVKDIVVKVAEEIIANSGVKLEYHVGTMIEIPRAALLSDEIAKEAEFFSFGTNDLTQMTFGFSRDDAGKFLADYYEKKIFESDPFAHVDQIGVGTLIETSVKLGKLTRPNIKLGVCGEHGGDPISVEFFHNVGLTYVSCSPFRVPIAR
;
A
#
# COMPACT_ATOMS: atom_id res chain seq x y z
N VAL A 1 -5.20 -14.82 -10.30
CA VAL A 1 -3.79 -14.54 -9.97
C VAL A 1 -2.99 -15.84 -9.90
N ILE A 2 -3.33 -16.77 -8.99
CA ILE A 2 -2.58 -18.03 -8.79
C ILE A 2 -2.56 -18.89 -10.05
N GLU A 3 -3.70 -19.09 -10.73
CA GLU A 3 -3.77 -19.84 -11.99
C GLU A 3 -2.86 -19.24 -13.08
N ALA A 4 -2.89 -17.91 -13.23
CA ALA A 4 -2.01 -17.22 -14.19
C ALA A 4 -0.52 -17.40 -13.86
N ALA A 5 -0.15 -17.32 -12.59
CA ALA A 5 1.22 -17.56 -12.14
C ALA A 5 1.67 -19.02 -12.41
N ILE A 6 0.77 -19.99 -12.23
CA ILE A 6 1.04 -21.40 -12.56
C ILE A 6 1.31 -21.57 -14.05
N VAL A 7 0.51 -20.92 -14.92
CA VAL A 7 0.73 -20.96 -16.37
C VAL A 7 2.11 -20.41 -16.73
N VAL A 8 2.46 -19.23 -16.21
CA VAL A 8 3.78 -18.61 -16.46
C VAL A 8 4.93 -19.51 -15.98
N ASN A 9 4.79 -20.14 -14.80
CA ASN A 9 5.79 -21.08 -14.31
C ASN A 9 5.93 -22.34 -15.21
N LYS A 10 4.83 -22.87 -15.73
CA LYS A 10 4.85 -24.01 -16.67
C LYS A 10 5.53 -23.66 -18.00
N GLU A 11 5.48 -22.40 -18.40
CA GLU A 11 6.15 -21.85 -19.58
C GLU A 11 7.63 -21.51 -19.33
N GLY A 12 8.15 -21.77 -18.12
CA GLY A 12 9.55 -21.53 -17.75
C GLY A 12 9.83 -20.14 -17.16
N GLY A 13 8.78 -19.33 -16.97
CA GLY A 13 8.87 -18.05 -16.24
C GLY A 13 9.02 -18.27 -14.73
N LYS A 14 9.54 -17.27 -14.03
CA LYS A 14 9.61 -17.26 -12.57
C LYS A 14 8.82 -16.06 -12.06
N VAL A 15 7.74 -16.32 -11.33
CA VAL A 15 6.91 -15.28 -10.72
C VAL A 15 6.60 -15.66 -9.28
N VAL A 16 6.56 -14.65 -8.41
CA VAL A 16 6.08 -14.74 -7.03
C VAL A 16 4.94 -13.75 -6.91
N PRO A 17 3.66 -14.19 -6.97
CA PRO A 17 2.53 -13.29 -6.84
C PRO A 17 2.46 -12.68 -5.45
N GLU A 18 2.07 -11.41 -5.39
CA GLU A 18 1.78 -10.69 -4.15
C GLU A 18 0.30 -10.31 -4.15
N ILE A 19 -0.47 -10.90 -3.25
CA ILE A 19 -1.91 -10.66 -3.12
C ILE A 19 -2.13 -9.63 -2.01
N MET A 20 -2.65 -8.47 -2.38
CA MET A 20 -2.85 -7.35 -1.48
C MET A 20 -4.33 -7.22 -1.11
N ILE A 21 -4.63 -7.26 0.18
CA ILE A 21 -5.98 -7.08 0.72
C ILE A 21 -6.15 -5.60 1.08
N PRO A 22 -7.09 -4.87 0.43
CA PRO A 22 -7.31 -3.45 0.68
C PRO A 22 -8.24 -3.20 1.87
N LEU A 23 -8.35 -1.93 2.29
CA LEU A 23 -9.33 -1.40 3.25
C LEU A 23 -9.32 -2.04 4.64
N VAL A 24 -8.22 -2.64 5.03
CA VAL A 24 -8.07 -3.28 6.33
C VAL A 24 -7.94 -2.23 7.43
N GLY A 25 -8.82 -2.29 8.42
CA GLY A 25 -8.79 -1.45 9.62
C GLY A 25 -8.45 -2.22 10.91
N ASP A 26 -8.56 -3.55 10.89
CA ASP A 26 -8.28 -4.43 12.03
C ASP A 26 -7.55 -5.72 11.59
N VAL A 27 -6.68 -6.22 12.44
CA VAL A 27 -5.93 -7.45 12.15
C VAL A 27 -6.85 -8.66 11.92
N LYS A 28 -8.01 -8.71 12.60
CA LYS A 28 -8.98 -9.80 12.44
C LYS A 28 -9.67 -9.77 11.08
N GLU A 29 -9.87 -8.59 10.49
CA GLU A 29 -10.37 -8.47 9.12
C GLU A 29 -9.35 -9.06 8.14
N LEU A 30 -8.08 -8.68 8.31
CA LEU A 30 -7.00 -9.24 7.49
C LEU A 30 -6.92 -10.74 7.60
N GLN A 31 -6.91 -11.28 8.84
CA GLN A 31 -6.85 -12.71 9.09
C GLN A 31 -8.01 -13.45 8.43
N PHE A 32 -9.24 -12.96 8.62
CA PHE A 32 -10.43 -13.58 8.03
C PHE A 32 -10.35 -13.68 6.51
N VAL A 33 -9.97 -12.60 5.83
CA VAL A 33 -9.87 -12.59 4.37
C VAL A 33 -8.66 -13.40 3.89
N LYS A 34 -7.51 -13.29 4.59
CA LYS A 34 -6.30 -14.06 4.29
C LYS A 34 -6.54 -15.57 4.36
N ASP A 35 -7.28 -16.05 5.36
CA ASP A 35 -7.59 -17.48 5.49
C ASP A 35 -8.35 -17.99 4.25
N ILE A 36 -9.27 -17.20 3.72
CA ILE A 36 -9.99 -17.55 2.48
C ILE A 36 -9.03 -17.55 1.28
N VAL A 37 -8.19 -16.51 1.15
CA VAL A 37 -7.21 -16.39 0.07
C VAL A 37 -6.24 -17.57 0.07
N VAL A 38 -5.68 -17.89 1.23
CA VAL A 38 -4.71 -18.98 1.39
C VAL A 38 -5.37 -20.32 1.06
N LYS A 39 -6.57 -20.58 1.59
CA LYS A 39 -7.30 -21.82 1.31
C LYS A 39 -7.50 -22.03 -0.20
N VAL A 40 -7.96 -21.02 -0.91
CA VAL A 40 -8.20 -21.10 -2.36
C VAL A 40 -6.88 -21.22 -3.12
N ALA A 41 -5.86 -20.47 -2.74
CA ALA A 41 -4.55 -20.52 -3.39
C ALA A 41 -3.90 -21.90 -3.26
N GLU A 42 -3.89 -22.47 -2.05
CA GLU A 42 -3.30 -23.79 -1.77
C GLU A 42 -4.05 -24.91 -2.50
N GLU A 43 -5.39 -24.84 -2.58
CA GLU A 43 -6.19 -25.81 -3.35
C GLU A 43 -5.81 -25.79 -4.84
N ILE A 44 -5.69 -24.61 -5.43
CA ILE A 44 -5.31 -24.46 -6.85
C ILE A 44 -3.88 -24.94 -7.08
N ILE A 45 -2.94 -24.58 -6.20
CA ILE A 45 -1.53 -24.98 -6.29
C ILE A 45 -1.41 -26.51 -6.19
N ALA A 46 -2.07 -27.14 -5.21
CA ALA A 46 -2.05 -28.59 -5.02
C ALA A 46 -2.55 -29.35 -6.26
N ASN A 47 -3.64 -28.86 -6.86
CA ASN A 47 -4.23 -29.49 -8.07
C ASN A 47 -3.37 -29.28 -9.33
N SER A 48 -2.46 -28.31 -9.33
CA SER A 48 -1.64 -27.97 -10.51
C SER A 48 -0.39 -28.83 -10.68
N GLY A 49 0.09 -29.44 -9.59
CA GLY A 49 1.38 -30.14 -9.53
C GLY A 49 2.62 -29.22 -9.60
N VAL A 50 2.43 -27.89 -9.56
CA VAL A 50 3.52 -26.88 -9.59
C VAL A 50 3.77 -26.39 -8.17
N LYS A 51 5.04 -26.17 -7.83
CA LYS A 51 5.41 -25.41 -6.61
C LYS A 51 5.39 -23.92 -6.95
N LEU A 52 4.54 -23.18 -6.27
CA LEU A 52 4.42 -21.72 -6.43
C LEU A 52 4.57 -21.06 -5.05
N GLU A 53 5.51 -20.13 -4.96
CA GLU A 53 5.63 -19.20 -3.84
C GLU A 53 4.73 -17.99 -4.11
N TYR A 54 4.03 -17.51 -3.09
CA TYR A 54 3.22 -16.29 -3.15
C TYR A 54 3.18 -15.64 -1.79
N HIS A 55 2.86 -14.36 -1.74
CA HIS A 55 2.73 -13.60 -0.50
C HIS A 55 1.36 -12.96 -0.38
N VAL A 56 0.88 -12.86 0.86
CA VAL A 56 -0.35 -12.14 1.18
C VAL A 56 -0.01 -10.97 2.11
N GLY A 57 -0.33 -9.77 1.65
CA GLY A 57 -0.11 -8.55 2.41
C GLY A 57 -1.34 -7.67 2.39
N THR A 58 -1.18 -6.43 2.84
CA THR A 58 -2.30 -5.50 2.92
C THR A 58 -1.93 -4.11 2.46
N MET A 59 -2.95 -3.37 2.05
CA MET A 59 -2.84 -1.93 1.88
C MET A 59 -3.00 -1.25 3.24
N ILE A 60 -2.06 -0.36 3.58
CA ILE A 60 -2.18 0.54 4.73
C ILE A 60 -2.73 1.86 4.20
N GLU A 61 -4.02 2.06 4.36
CA GLU A 61 -4.74 3.23 3.83
C GLU A 61 -5.77 3.78 4.82
N ILE A 62 -6.04 3.03 5.89
CA ILE A 62 -6.89 3.44 7.00
C ILE A 62 -5.99 3.96 8.12
N PRO A 63 -6.19 5.17 8.67
CA PRO A 63 -5.36 5.70 9.77
C PRO A 63 -5.25 4.76 10.97
N ARG A 64 -6.34 4.07 11.32
CA ARG A 64 -6.32 3.05 12.38
C ARG A 64 -5.34 1.93 12.09
N ALA A 65 -5.28 1.45 10.85
CA ALA A 65 -4.32 0.42 10.42
C ALA A 65 -2.88 0.91 10.54
N ALA A 66 -2.61 2.16 10.15
CA ALA A 66 -1.28 2.75 10.29
C ALA A 66 -0.83 2.80 11.76
N LEU A 67 -1.73 3.13 12.69
CA LEU A 67 -1.46 3.19 14.13
C LEU A 67 -1.29 1.82 14.80
N LEU A 68 -1.79 0.74 14.18
CA LEU A 68 -1.75 -0.63 14.70
C LEU A 68 -0.97 -1.57 13.75
N SER A 69 0.00 -1.04 13.05
CA SER A 69 0.76 -1.78 12.06
C SER A 69 1.61 -2.91 12.64
N ASP A 70 1.98 -2.84 13.92
CA ASP A 70 2.61 -3.95 14.65
C ASP A 70 1.69 -5.18 14.74
N GLU A 71 0.40 -4.96 15.02
CA GLU A 71 -0.59 -6.04 15.05
C GLU A 71 -0.86 -6.59 13.65
N ILE A 72 -1.01 -5.70 12.66
CA ILE A 72 -1.28 -6.08 11.27
C ILE A 72 -0.10 -6.84 10.66
N ALA A 73 1.14 -6.48 11.01
CA ALA A 73 2.34 -7.17 10.53
C ALA A 73 2.49 -8.61 11.04
N LYS A 74 1.71 -9.04 12.03
CA LYS A 74 1.66 -10.44 12.43
C LYS A 74 1.09 -11.31 11.31
N GLU A 75 0.15 -10.77 10.55
CA GLU A 75 -0.55 -11.45 9.46
C GLU A 75 -0.04 -11.05 8.07
N ALA A 76 0.28 -9.78 7.86
CA ALA A 76 0.72 -9.28 6.57
C ALA A 76 2.21 -9.57 6.32
N GLU A 77 2.52 -10.06 5.12
CA GLU A 77 3.90 -10.30 4.68
C GLU A 77 4.52 -9.07 4.02
N PHE A 78 3.69 -8.14 3.57
CA PHE A 78 4.10 -6.83 3.05
C PHE A 78 3.04 -5.76 3.31
N PHE A 79 3.46 -4.50 3.30
CA PHE A 79 2.58 -3.33 3.30
C PHE A 79 2.72 -2.54 2.01
N SER A 80 1.59 -2.05 1.51
CA SER A 80 1.54 -1.05 0.45
C SER A 80 0.71 0.14 0.93
N PHE A 81 1.31 1.32 0.98
CA PHE A 81 0.59 2.52 1.45
C PHE A 81 -0.35 3.04 0.37
N GLY A 82 -1.66 2.99 0.63
CA GLY A 82 -2.70 3.58 -0.22
C GLY A 82 -2.89 5.05 0.13
N THR A 83 -2.02 5.89 -0.37
CA THR A 83 -1.93 7.30 0.05
C THR A 83 -3.13 8.14 -0.34
N ASN A 84 -3.92 7.75 -1.33
CA ASN A 84 -5.16 8.45 -1.66
C ASN A 84 -6.16 8.39 -0.51
N ASP A 85 -6.50 7.18 -0.06
CA ASP A 85 -7.45 6.97 1.03
C ASP A 85 -6.89 7.40 2.38
N LEU A 86 -5.60 7.16 2.62
CA LEU A 86 -4.94 7.62 3.84
C LEU A 86 -5.01 9.16 3.93
N THR A 87 -4.82 9.88 2.82
CA THR A 87 -4.97 11.34 2.76
C THR A 87 -6.41 11.76 3.04
N GLN A 88 -7.39 11.16 2.35
CA GLN A 88 -8.81 11.47 2.55
C GLN A 88 -9.22 11.33 4.02
N MET A 89 -8.86 10.22 4.65
CA MET A 89 -9.24 9.94 6.02
C MET A 89 -8.46 10.76 7.05
N THR A 90 -7.22 11.14 6.75
CA THR A 90 -6.42 11.98 7.64
C THR A 90 -6.91 13.41 7.63
N PHE A 91 -7.22 13.97 6.46
CA PHE A 91 -7.79 15.30 6.33
C PHE A 91 -9.29 15.37 6.63
N GLY A 92 -10.01 14.24 6.58
CA GLY A 92 -11.44 14.18 6.84
C GLY A 92 -12.30 14.73 5.72
N PHE A 93 -11.84 14.70 4.46
CA PHE A 93 -12.63 15.08 3.30
C PHE A 93 -12.42 14.15 2.11
N SER A 94 -13.46 14.04 1.28
CA SER A 94 -13.41 13.25 0.06
C SER A 94 -12.62 13.97 -1.05
N ARG A 95 -11.79 13.21 -1.78
CA ARG A 95 -11.10 13.68 -2.98
C ARG A 95 -12.07 14.26 -4.01
N ASP A 96 -13.23 13.62 -4.19
CA ASP A 96 -14.24 14.04 -5.17
C ASP A 96 -14.93 15.36 -4.77
N ASP A 97 -15.01 15.64 -3.46
CA ASP A 97 -15.64 16.86 -2.94
C ASP A 97 -14.63 18.00 -2.70
N ALA A 98 -13.35 17.70 -2.58
CA ALA A 98 -12.31 18.66 -2.23
C ALA A 98 -12.22 19.85 -3.18
N GLY A 99 -12.49 19.65 -4.46
CA GLY A 99 -12.51 20.72 -5.46
C GLY A 99 -13.49 21.87 -5.17
N LYS A 100 -14.48 21.64 -4.31
CA LYS A 100 -15.47 22.66 -3.93
C LYS A 100 -14.91 23.74 -3.00
N PHE A 101 -13.86 23.47 -2.25
CA PHE A 101 -13.31 24.39 -1.24
C PHE A 101 -11.79 24.57 -1.30
N LEU A 102 -11.03 23.67 -1.91
CA LEU A 102 -9.57 23.76 -1.97
C LEU A 102 -9.06 25.03 -2.64
N ALA A 103 -9.80 25.57 -3.62
CA ALA A 103 -9.45 26.84 -4.25
C ALA A 103 -9.35 27.99 -3.24
N ASP A 104 -10.30 28.08 -2.29
CA ASP A 104 -10.28 29.06 -1.21
C ASP A 104 -9.10 28.85 -0.24
N TYR A 105 -8.73 27.58 0.01
CA TYR A 105 -7.59 27.22 0.86
C TYR A 105 -6.25 27.66 0.23
N TYR A 106 -6.10 27.54 -1.10
CA TYR A 106 -4.89 28.00 -1.80
C TYR A 106 -4.84 29.53 -1.83
N GLU A 107 -5.97 30.22 -2.13
CA GLU A 107 -6.04 31.68 -2.12
C GLU A 107 -5.66 32.26 -0.77
N LYS A 108 -6.14 31.64 0.31
CA LYS A 108 -5.84 32.04 1.71
C LYS A 108 -4.52 31.53 2.22
N LYS A 109 -3.75 30.78 1.41
CA LYS A 109 -2.47 30.15 1.79
C LYS A 109 -2.58 29.25 3.04
N ILE A 110 -3.72 28.56 3.22
CA ILE A 110 -3.91 27.56 4.25
C ILE A 110 -3.19 26.27 3.84
N PHE A 111 -3.33 25.87 2.57
CA PHE A 111 -2.51 24.83 1.96
C PHE A 111 -1.59 25.44 0.90
N GLU A 112 -0.34 24.98 0.88
CA GLU A 112 0.64 25.39 -0.14
C GLU A 112 0.44 24.67 -1.47
N SER A 113 -0.08 23.42 -1.42
CA SER A 113 -0.31 22.56 -2.58
C SER A 113 -1.50 21.62 -2.34
N ASP A 114 -1.92 20.96 -3.40
CA ASP A 114 -2.95 19.92 -3.35
C ASP A 114 -2.40 18.68 -2.61
N PRO A 115 -3.01 18.28 -1.47
CA PRO A 115 -2.59 17.10 -0.73
C PRO A 115 -2.78 15.77 -1.48
N PHE A 116 -3.49 15.77 -2.61
CA PHE A 116 -3.59 14.62 -3.51
C PHE A 116 -2.54 14.63 -4.63
N ALA A 117 -1.90 15.77 -4.89
CA ALA A 117 -0.80 15.86 -5.85
C ALA A 117 0.54 15.58 -5.19
N HIS A 118 0.76 16.12 -4.00
CA HIS A 118 1.97 15.94 -3.18
C HIS A 118 1.57 15.40 -1.82
N VAL A 119 2.28 14.36 -1.36
CA VAL A 119 1.98 13.79 -0.04
C VAL A 119 2.19 14.81 1.07
N ASP A 120 1.20 14.94 1.95
CA ASP A 120 1.36 15.69 3.20
C ASP A 120 2.37 14.98 4.10
N GLN A 121 3.59 15.48 4.13
CA GLN A 121 4.67 14.87 4.91
C GLN A 121 4.48 15.04 6.42
N ILE A 122 3.65 15.99 6.86
CA ILE A 122 3.43 16.28 8.28
C ILE A 122 2.39 15.32 8.87
N GLY A 123 1.16 15.34 8.36
CA GLY A 123 0.07 14.51 8.89
C GLY A 123 0.12 13.07 8.35
N VAL A 124 -0.07 12.93 7.05
CA VAL A 124 -0.05 11.62 6.38
C VAL A 124 1.32 10.97 6.49
N GLY A 125 2.38 11.74 6.33
CA GLY A 125 3.75 11.28 6.47
C GLY A 125 4.05 10.72 7.86
N THR A 126 3.58 11.37 8.93
CA THR A 126 3.72 10.86 10.29
C THR A 126 3.04 9.50 10.48
N LEU A 127 1.87 9.29 9.87
CA LEU A 127 1.20 7.98 9.90
C LEU A 127 2.01 6.91 9.15
N ILE A 128 2.57 7.24 7.99
CA ILE A 128 3.43 6.35 7.22
C ILE A 128 4.68 5.98 8.02
N GLU A 129 5.39 6.96 8.58
CA GLU A 129 6.58 6.72 9.40
C GLU A 129 6.27 5.85 10.63
N THR A 130 5.15 6.11 11.30
CA THR A 130 4.70 5.33 12.44
C THR A 130 4.44 3.88 12.02
N SER A 131 3.71 3.70 10.92
CA SER A 131 3.42 2.37 10.38
C SER A 131 4.68 1.60 9.99
N VAL A 132 5.64 2.26 9.34
CA VAL A 132 6.94 1.66 8.99
C VAL A 132 7.68 1.18 10.23
N LYS A 133 7.76 2.02 11.27
CA LYS A 133 8.42 1.67 12.55
C LYS A 133 7.74 0.48 13.22
N LEU A 134 6.41 0.53 13.36
CA LEU A 134 5.62 -0.52 14.02
C LEU A 134 5.67 -1.83 13.23
N GLY A 135 5.52 -1.78 11.91
CA GLY A 135 5.59 -2.97 11.06
C GLY A 135 6.95 -3.66 11.14
N LYS A 136 8.05 -2.90 11.14
CA LYS A 136 9.41 -3.42 11.29
C LYS A 136 9.70 -3.97 12.69
N LEU A 137 9.04 -3.52 13.74
CA LEU A 137 9.17 -4.10 15.08
C LEU A 137 8.69 -5.55 15.11
N THR A 138 7.59 -5.85 14.43
CA THR A 138 7.01 -7.20 14.37
C THR A 138 7.69 -8.06 13.31
N ARG A 139 7.95 -7.48 12.13
CA ARG A 139 8.55 -8.16 10.98
C ARG A 139 9.70 -7.31 10.43
N PRO A 140 10.95 -7.50 10.93
CA PRO A 140 12.08 -6.63 10.58
C PRO A 140 12.35 -6.47 9.09
N ASN A 141 12.07 -7.51 8.30
CA ASN A 141 12.27 -7.54 6.85
C ASN A 141 10.97 -7.37 6.06
N ILE A 142 9.93 -6.78 6.67
CA ILE A 142 8.68 -6.53 5.96
C ILE A 142 8.92 -5.68 4.71
N LYS A 143 8.40 -6.12 3.57
CA LYS A 143 8.46 -5.35 2.33
C LYS A 143 7.48 -4.18 2.41
N LEU A 144 7.94 -2.99 2.07
CA LEU A 144 7.17 -1.75 2.21
C LEU A 144 7.15 -1.00 0.88
N GLY A 145 5.98 -0.59 0.45
CA GLY A 145 5.83 0.18 -0.77
C GLY A 145 4.67 1.14 -0.73
N VAL A 146 4.46 1.87 -1.82
CA VAL A 146 3.35 2.80 -2.01
C VAL A 146 2.65 2.51 -3.33
N CYS A 147 1.33 2.67 -3.36
CA CYS A 147 0.50 2.45 -4.55
C CYS A 147 -0.50 3.59 -4.82
N GLY A 148 -0.48 4.66 -4.06
CA GLY A 148 -1.31 5.84 -4.31
C GLY A 148 -0.75 6.73 -5.45
N GLU A 149 -1.50 7.76 -5.82
CA GLU A 149 -1.12 8.74 -6.86
C GLU A 149 0.24 9.39 -6.59
N HIS A 150 0.59 9.57 -5.33
CA HIS A 150 1.86 10.13 -4.88
C HIS A 150 3.09 9.29 -5.28
N GLY A 151 2.91 8.01 -5.62
CA GLY A 151 3.99 7.16 -6.13
C GLY A 151 4.57 7.60 -7.47
N GLY A 152 3.91 8.53 -8.17
CA GLY A 152 4.39 9.15 -9.40
C GLY A 152 4.85 10.59 -9.25
N ASP A 153 4.89 11.12 -8.04
CA ASP A 153 5.34 12.48 -7.73
C ASP A 153 6.77 12.48 -7.16
N PRO A 154 7.74 13.18 -7.79
CA PRO A 154 9.15 13.11 -7.38
C PRO A 154 9.39 13.50 -5.92
N ILE A 155 8.72 14.55 -5.43
CA ILE A 155 8.89 15.03 -4.05
C ILE A 155 8.38 13.98 -3.06
N SER A 156 7.24 13.37 -3.36
CA SER A 156 6.67 12.29 -2.56
C SER A 156 7.54 11.03 -2.60
N VAL A 157 8.10 10.68 -3.77
CA VAL A 157 9.01 9.54 -3.92
C VAL A 157 10.28 9.71 -3.10
N GLU A 158 10.87 10.92 -3.07
CA GLU A 158 12.00 11.23 -2.19
C GLU A 158 11.65 11.05 -0.72
N PHE A 159 10.48 11.52 -0.28
CA PHE A 159 9.99 11.30 1.08
C PHE A 159 9.85 9.80 1.38
N PHE A 160 9.23 9.01 0.50
CA PHE A 160 9.06 7.57 0.69
C PHE A 160 10.40 6.84 0.78
N HIS A 161 11.39 7.24 -0.02
CA HIS A 161 12.74 6.72 0.06
C HIS A 161 13.36 7.00 1.44
N ASN A 162 13.27 8.24 1.93
CA ASN A 162 13.83 8.65 3.21
C ASN A 162 13.18 7.94 4.42
N VAL A 163 11.88 7.63 4.33
CA VAL A 163 11.16 6.84 5.33
C VAL A 163 11.54 5.35 5.26
N GLY A 164 12.14 4.90 4.17
CA GLY A 164 12.66 3.53 4.00
C GLY A 164 11.69 2.57 3.35
N LEU A 165 10.84 3.07 2.45
CA LEU A 165 10.07 2.23 1.54
C LEU A 165 11.01 1.66 0.47
N THR A 166 10.71 0.45 -0.01
CA THR A 166 11.56 -0.30 -0.93
C THR A 166 11.09 -0.27 -2.37
N TYR A 167 9.85 0.12 -2.62
CA TYR A 167 9.31 0.29 -3.96
C TYR A 167 8.19 1.34 -4.02
N VAL A 168 8.01 1.89 -5.21
CA VAL A 168 6.84 2.69 -5.57
C VAL A 168 6.10 2.04 -6.73
N SER A 169 4.78 2.13 -6.74
CA SER A 169 3.93 1.76 -7.85
C SER A 169 3.26 3.03 -8.37
N CYS A 170 3.32 3.25 -9.68
CA CYS A 170 2.71 4.39 -10.34
C CYS A 170 2.19 4.01 -11.72
N SER A 171 1.40 4.88 -12.33
CA SER A 171 0.93 4.66 -13.70
C SER A 171 2.12 4.58 -14.66
N PRO A 172 2.03 3.81 -15.76
CA PRO A 172 3.14 3.62 -16.70
C PRO A 172 3.75 4.93 -17.23
N PHE A 173 2.93 5.94 -17.44
CA PHE A 173 3.36 7.25 -17.94
C PHE A 173 4.19 8.05 -16.91
N ARG A 174 4.09 7.73 -15.63
CA ARG A 174 4.84 8.37 -14.55
C ARG A 174 6.15 7.67 -14.19
N VAL A 175 6.36 6.45 -14.67
CA VAL A 175 7.60 5.69 -14.38
C VAL A 175 8.88 6.47 -14.76
N PRO A 176 8.98 7.14 -15.93
CA PRO A 176 10.19 7.91 -16.25
C PRO A 176 10.43 9.10 -15.31
N ILE A 177 9.36 9.65 -14.73
CA ILE A 177 9.44 10.80 -13.79
C ILE A 177 9.82 10.31 -12.39
N ALA A 178 9.33 9.15 -11.98
CA ALA A 178 9.61 8.57 -10.66
C ALA A 178 11.03 7.97 -10.55
N ARG A 179 11.70 7.69 -11.67
CA ARG A 179 13.09 7.20 -11.76
C ARG A 179 14.10 8.31 -11.70
#